data_2671998526d4af03a7c3fa1fde96c513
#
_entry.id   2671998526d4af03a7c3fa1fde96c513
#
_cell.length_a   1.000
_cell.length_b   1.000
_cell.length_c   1.000
_cell.angle_alpha   90.00
_cell.angle_beta   90.00
_cell.angle_gamma   90.00
#
_symmetry.space_group_name_H-M   'P 1'
#
loop_
_entity.id
_entity.type
_entity.pdbx_description
1 polymer ?
#
loop_
_entity_poly.entity_id
_entity_poly.type
_entity_poly.pdbx_seq_one_letter_code
_entity_poly.pdbx_strand_id
1 'polypeptide(L)'
;MYNMNDVMETISMIRDNNLDIRTTTMGISLLDCADTDIDKSCTKIYDKICRLAGNLVSTADSIAEKYGIPIVNKRVSVTPIAMLAGVSGGDPVKYAKALDRAAHEIGVDFIGGYSALVHKGFSAGDLELINSIPQALSETELVCSSVNIGSTKAGINMDAVKLMGQKVRETAEITADRQCIGAAKLVVFCNAVEDNPFMAGAFHGVGEADHVLSVGVSGPGVVRNVLAGMPADARLDEVSEMIKKTAFKITRVGQLVGSEAAAMLDTQFGIVDLSLAPTPAIGDSVAHILEEIGLEQCGAHGTTAALAMLNDAVKKGGVMASSSVGGLSGAFIPVSEDDGMISAARAGTLSIEKLEAMTAVCSVGLDMVVIPGDTTAEVISAIIADEAAIGMVNSKTTAVRVIPAIGLKSGEELNFGGLLGYGPVMSLRSQSPAKMINRGGRIPAPLQSLKN
;
A
#
# COMPACT_ATOMS: atom_id res chain seq x y z
N MET A 1 23.92 15.07 26.24
CA MET A 1 23.06 16.15 26.80
C MET A 1 21.95 16.36 25.78
N TYR A 2 20.69 16.07 26.11
CA TYR A 2 19.59 16.33 25.19
C TYR A 2 19.43 17.83 25.01
N ASN A 3 19.35 18.28 23.75
CA ASN A 3 19.07 19.66 23.45
C ASN A 3 17.56 19.90 23.66
N MET A 4 17.21 20.88 24.51
CA MET A 4 15.80 21.19 24.80
C MET A 4 15.01 21.52 23.53
N ASN A 5 15.65 22.12 22.53
CA ASN A 5 15.02 22.43 21.26
C ASN A 5 14.63 21.15 20.48
N ASP A 6 15.47 20.10 20.50
CA ASP A 6 15.18 18.83 19.83
C ASP A 6 14.01 18.11 20.49
N VAL A 7 13.89 18.20 21.83
CA VAL A 7 12.76 17.64 22.58
C VAL A 7 11.47 18.40 22.24
N MET A 8 11.51 19.74 22.24
CA MET A 8 10.33 20.56 21.89
C MET A 8 9.90 20.35 20.43
N GLU A 9 10.85 20.20 19.52
CA GLU A 9 10.56 19.89 18.13
C GLU A 9 9.85 18.54 17.99
N THR A 10 10.32 17.48 18.67
CA THR A 10 9.68 16.17 18.65
C THR A 10 8.25 16.22 19.20
N ILE A 11 8.03 16.94 20.29
CA ILE A 11 6.69 17.14 20.86
C ILE A 11 5.77 17.85 19.85
N SER A 12 6.27 18.90 19.18
CA SER A 12 5.50 19.60 18.15
C SER A 12 5.17 18.72 16.95
N MET A 13 6.12 17.89 16.52
CA MET A 13 5.88 16.93 15.42
C MET A 13 4.70 15.97 15.73
N ILE A 14 4.61 15.51 16.97
CA ILE A 14 3.54 14.57 17.39
C ILE A 14 2.22 15.33 17.60
N ARG A 15 2.23 16.39 18.40
CA ARG A 15 1.01 17.04 18.88
C ARG A 15 0.39 17.99 17.84
N ASP A 16 1.24 18.73 17.10
CA ASP A 16 0.80 19.83 16.26
C ASP A 16 0.84 19.45 14.76
N ASN A 17 1.61 18.43 14.38
CA ASN A 17 1.90 18.11 12.97
C ASN A 17 1.51 16.68 12.56
N ASN A 18 0.68 16.01 13.36
CA ASN A 18 0.13 14.68 13.06
C ASN A 18 1.18 13.60 12.76
N LEU A 19 2.35 13.63 13.42
CA LEU A 19 3.29 12.51 13.33
C LEU A 19 2.65 11.27 13.99
N ASP A 20 2.51 10.20 13.23
CA ASP A 20 2.01 8.93 13.73
C ASP A 20 2.90 7.74 13.30
N ILE A 21 2.77 6.66 14.05
CA ILE A 21 3.13 5.33 13.58
C ILE A 21 1.88 4.81 12.87
N ARG A 22 1.90 4.88 11.53
CA ARG A 22 0.74 4.53 10.73
C ARG A 22 0.37 3.06 10.89
N THR A 23 1.36 2.19 11.04
CA THR A 23 1.11 0.76 11.27
C THR A 23 2.26 0.10 12.02
N THR A 24 1.90 -0.87 12.87
CA THR A 24 2.77 -1.96 13.31
C THR A 24 2.26 -3.24 12.68
N THR A 25 3.10 -3.93 11.92
CA THR A 25 2.71 -5.13 11.18
C THR A 25 3.59 -6.30 11.56
N MET A 26 2.99 -7.38 12.04
CA MET A 26 3.68 -8.64 12.25
C MET A 26 3.59 -9.50 10.99
N GLY A 27 4.74 -9.75 10.36
CA GLY A 27 4.88 -10.72 9.28
C GLY A 27 5.03 -12.13 9.86
N ILE A 28 4.30 -13.11 9.36
CA ILE A 28 4.31 -14.50 9.86
C ILE A 28 4.39 -15.47 8.69
N SER A 29 5.43 -16.32 8.67
CA SER A 29 5.51 -17.44 7.75
C SER A 29 4.47 -18.51 8.11
N LEU A 30 3.72 -18.98 7.13
CA LEU A 30 2.74 -20.05 7.29
C LEU A 30 3.15 -21.35 6.56
N LEU A 31 4.39 -21.45 6.08
CA LEU A 31 4.84 -22.60 5.29
C LEU A 31 4.73 -23.91 6.08
N ASP A 32 4.98 -23.91 7.37
CA ASP A 32 4.82 -25.05 8.28
C ASP A 32 3.36 -25.41 8.61
N CYS A 33 2.41 -24.54 8.24
CA CYS A 33 0.97 -24.79 8.37
C CYS A 33 0.39 -25.55 7.17
N ALA A 34 1.16 -25.75 6.09
CA ALA A 34 0.69 -26.49 4.93
C ALA A 34 0.28 -27.93 5.32
N ASP A 35 -0.86 -28.38 4.78
CA ASP A 35 -1.38 -29.72 4.98
C ASP A 35 -2.21 -30.11 3.76
N THR A 36 -2.28 -31.40 3.42
CA THR A 36 -3.15 -31.91 2.36
C THR A 36 -4.64 -31.81 2.70
N ASP A 37 -4.95 -31.68 3.98
CA ASP A 37 -6.28 -31.42 4.52
C ASP A 37 -6.42 -29.92 4.82
N ILE A 38 -7.24 -29.22 4.05
CA ILE A 38 -7.43 -27.76 4.18
C ILE A 38 -7.92 -27.35 5.59
N ASP A 39 -8.77 -28.15 6.23
CA ASP A 39 -9.33 -27.81 7.54
C ASP A 39 -8.26 -27.92 8.63
N LYS A 40 -7.33 -28.87 8.51
CA LYS A 40 -6.15 -28.95 9.37
C LYS A 40 -5.19 -27.78 9.12
N SER A 41 -4.95 -27.44 7.84
CA SER A 41 -4.13 -26.28 7.48
C SER A 41 -4.72 -24.98 8.08
N CYS A 42 -6.02 -24.75 7.91
CA CYS A 42 -6.73 -23.60 8.50
C CYS A 42 -6.62 -23.55 10.04
N THR A 43 -6.68 -24.69 10.72
CA THR A 43 -6.51 -24.77 12.17
C THR A 43 -5.10 -24.38 12.58
N LYS A 44 -4.07 -24.93 11.92
CA LYS A 44 -2.67 -24.58 12.18
C LYS A 44 -2.40 -23.09 11.97
N ILE A 45 -2.97 -22.50 10.90
CA ILE A 45 -2.86 -21.06 10.58
C ILE A 45 -3.44 -20.23 11.72
N TYR A 46 -4.67 -20.51 12.12
CA TYR A 46 -5.33 -19.82 13.20
C TYR A 46 -4.50 -19.86 14.51
N ASP A 47 -4.09 -21.07 14.90
CA ASP A 47 -3.32 -21.28 16.15
C ASP A 47 -1.97 -20.54 16.08
N LYS A 48 -1.26 -20.57 14.94
CA LYS A 48 0.05 -19.91 14.80
C LYS A 48 -0.11 -18.39 14.87
N ILE A 49 -1.10 -17.81 14.20
CA ILE A 49 -1.35 -16.36 14.21
C ILE A 49 -1.72 -15.90 15.62
N CYS A 50 -2.68 -16.57 16.28
CA CYS A 50 -3.09 -16.21 17.64
C CYS A 50 -1.94 -16.34 18.65
N ARG A 51 -1.08 -17.34 18.52
CA ARG A 51 0.09 -17.54 19.38
C ARG A 51 1.14 -16.46 19.21
N LEU A 52 1.46 -16.07 17.95
CA LEU A 52 2.55 -15.12 17.68
C LEU A 52 2.11 -13.66 17.80
N ALA A 53 0.91 -13.34 17.32
CA ALA A 53 0.41 -11.96 17.25
C ALA A 53 -0.62 -11.62 18.34
N GLY A 54 -0.92 -12.54 19.27
CA GLY A 54 -1.95 -12.32 20.30
C GLY A 54 -1.70 -11.11 21.21
N ASN A 55 -0.45 -10.72 21.41
CA ASN A 55 -0.09 -9.55 22.21
C ASN A 55 0.25 -8.30 21.36
N LEU A 56 0.08 -8.33 20.03
CA LEU A 56 0.49 -7.23 19.16
C LEU A 56 -0.25 -5.94 19.50
N VAL A 57 -1.56 -5.99 19.66
CA VAL A 57 -2.40 -4.82 19.93
C VAL A 57 -2.05 -4.22 21.29
N SER A 58 -2.03 -5.01 22.36
CA SER A 58 -1.72 -4.54 23.71
C SER A 58 -0.30 -3.98 23.83
N THR A 59 0.67 -4.57 23.11
CA THR A 59 2.05 -4.05 23.06
C THR A 59 2.08 -2.69 22.33
N ALA A 60 1.41 -2.57 21.20
CA ALA A 60 1.34 -1.31 20.45
C ALA A 60 0.69 -0.21 21.30
N ASP A 61 -0.42 -0.49 21.97
CA ASP A 61 -1.12 0.47 22.83
C ASP A 61 -0.25 0.91 24.02
N SER A 62 0.47 -0.02 24.64
CA SER A 62 1.40 0.29 25.75
C SER A 62 2.54 1.21 25.29
N ILE A 63 3.08 1.01 24.09
CA ILE A 63 4.13 1.85 23.52
C ILE A 63 3.58 3.23 23.12
N ALA A 64 2.37 3.26 22.55
CA ALA A 64 1.69 4.52 22.22
C ALA A 64 1.49 5.38 23.48
N GLU A 65 1.03 4.78 24.57
CA GLU A 65 0.87 5.46 25.87
C GLU A 65 2.22 5.95 26.43
N LYS A 66 3.25 5.07 26.40
CA LYS A 66 4.59 5.39 26.92
C LYS A 66 5.23 6.59 26.25
N TYR A 67 5.14 6.70 24.93
CA TYR A 67 5.79 7.75 24.14
C TYR A 67 4.87 8.90 23.76
N GLY A 68 3.57 8.77 23.98
CA GLY A 68 2.58 9.74 23.51
C GLY A 68 2.46 9.81 21.98
N ILE A 69 2.87 8.75 21.26
CA ILE A 69 2.86 8.68 19.79
C ILE A 69 1.72 7.76 19.37
N PRO A 70 0.73 8.21 18.59
CA PRO A 70 -0.33 7.33 18.11
C PRO A 70 0.22 6.19 17.25
N ILE A 71 -0.23 4.95 17.52
CA ILE A 71 -0.05 3.80 16.64
C ILE A 71 -1.43 3.47 16.05
N VAL A 72 -1.65 3.90 14.80
CA VAL A 72 -2.99 3.98 14.23
C VAL A 72 -3.53 2.62 13.85
N ASN A 73 -2.74 1.79 13.17
CA ASN A 73 -3.13 0.45 12.75
C ASN A 73 -2.19 -0.63 13.30
N LYS A 74 -2.77 -1.76 13.67
CA LYS A 74 -2.07 -2.99 14.03
C LYS A 74 -2.47 -4.06 13.02
N ARG A 75 -1.51 -4.67 12.35
CA ARG A 75 -1.75 -5.56 11.21
C ARG A 75 -0.95 -6.86 11.31
N VAL A 76 -1.43 -7.86 10.58
CA VAL A 76 -0.68 -9.08 10.31
C VAL A 76 -0.53 -9.24 8.80
N SER A 77 0.63 -9.67 8.34
CA SER A 77 0.85 -10.14 6.97
C SER A 77 1.37 -11.58 7.00
N VAL A 78 0.86 -12.42 6.10
CA VAL A 78 1.23 -13.84 6.10
C VAL A 78 1.78 -14.26 4.74
N THR A 79 2.42 -15.42 4.72
CA THR A 79 2.84 -16.09 3.46
C THR A 79 1.70 -16.08 2.44
N PRO A 80 1.97 -15.82 1.15
CA PRO A 80 0.94 -15.89 0.10
C PRO A 80 0.18 -17.21 0.14
N ILE A 81 -1.11 -17.13 0.46
CA ILE A 81 -1.97 -18.32 0.70
C ILE A 81 -2.06 -19.24 -0.53
N ALA A 82 -1.87 -18.70 -1.74
CA ALA A 82 -1.83 -19.53 -2.95
C ALA A 82 -0.80 -20.67 -2.87
N MET A 83 0.30 -20.49 -2.12
CA MET A 83 1.31 -21.53 -1.91
C MET A 83 0.76 -22.69 -1.09
N LEU A 84 -0.07 -22.41 -0.07
CA LEU A 84 -0.69 -23.42 0.77
C LEU A 84 -1.88 -24.07 0.03
N ALA A 85 -2.68 -23.28 -0.70
CA ALA A 85 -3.78 -23.77 -1.50
C ALA A 85 -3.34 -24.78 -2.57
N GLY A 86 -2.14 -24.60 -3.13
CA GLY A 86 -1.53 -25.55 -4.06
C GLY A 86 -1.20 -26.92 -3.44
N VAL A 87 -1.12 -27.02 -2.11
CA VAL A 87 -0.84 -28.26 -1.38
C VAL A 87 -2.13 -28.94 -0.96
N SER A 88 -3.09 -28.19 -0.41
CA SER A 88 -4.30 -28.77 0.18
C SER A 88 -5.38 -29.13 -0.84
N GLY A 89 -5.49 -28.35 -1.93
CA GLY A 89 -6.71 -28.35 -2.74
C GLY A 89 -7.94 -27.86 -1.96
N GLY A 90 -9.11 -27.97 -2.57
CA GLY A 90 -10.37 -27.56 -1.94
C GLY A 90 -10.69 -26.08 -2.09
N ASP A 91 -11.67 -25.59 -1.34
CA ASP A 91 -12.14 -24.19 -1.45
C ASP A 91 -11.23 -23.20 -0.71
N PRO A 92 -10.49 -22.32 -1.42
CA PRO A 92 -9.58 -21.37 -0.78
C PRO A 92 -10.27 -20.33 0.13
N VAL A 93 -11.59 -20.12 -0.01
CA VAL A 93 -12.34 -19.20 0.86
C VAL A 93 -12.26 -19.63 2.34
N LYS A 94 -12.06 -20.95 2.61
CA LYS A 94 -11.80 -21.42 3.97
C LYS A 94 -10.56 -20.77 4.60
N TYR A 95 -9.49 -20.58 3.83
CA TYR A 95 -8.30 -19.86 4.31
C TYR A 95 -8.62 -18.41 4.66
N ALA A 96 -9.37 -17.70 3.79
CA ALA A 96 -9.76 -16.33 4.07
C ALA A 96 -10.56 -16.23 5.39
N LYS A 97 -11.51 -17.15 5.61
CA LYS A 97 -12.28 -17.22 6.86
C LYS A 97 -11.42 -17.55 8.09
N ALA A 98 -10.41 -18.40 7.94
CA ALA A 98 -9.48 -18.69 9.03
C ALA A 98 -8.62 -17.48 9.39
N LEU A 99 -8.14 -16.72 8.38
CA LEU A 99 -7.41 -15.47 8.56
C LEU A 99 -8.28 -14.41 9.25
N ASP A 100 -9.50 -14.21 8.77
CA ASP A 100 -10.46 -13.24 9.31
C ASP A 100 -10.80 -13.53 10.78
N ARG A 101 -11.08 -14.80 11.09
CA ARG A 101 -11.33 -15.24 12.47
C ARG A 101 -10.12 -14.99 13.37
N ALA A 102 -8.90 -15.28 12.91
CA ALA A 102 -7.69 -15.01 13.69
C ALA A 102 -7.50 -13.50 13.90
N ALA A 103 -7.74 -12.68 12.87
CA ALA A 103 -7.63 -11.23 12.95
C ALA A 103 -8.62 -10.64 13.96
N HIS A 104 -9.85 -11.10 13.97
CA HIS A 104 -10.85 -10.71 14.98
C HIS A 104 -10.45 -11.13 16.39
N GLU A 105 -9.95 -12.37 16.57
CA GLU A 105 -9.52 -12.88 17.88
C GLU A 105 -8.41 -12.05 18.51
N ILE A 106 -7.40 -11.67 17.71
CA ILE A 106 -6.27 -10.87 18.21
C ILE A 106 -6.51 -9.36 18.15
N GLY A 107 -7.63 -8.91 17.58
CA GLY A 107 -8.08 -7.51 17.55
C GLY A 107 -7.28 -6.61 16.60
N VAL A 108 -6.68 -7.15 15.53
CA VAL A 108 -5.96 -6.34 14.53
C VAL A 108 -6.91 -5.72 13.52
N ASP A 109 -6.48 -4.61 12.92
CA ASP A 109 -7.30 -3.84 11.97
C ASP A 109 -7.39 -4.51 10.57
N PHE A 110 -6.30 -5.17 10.13
CA PHE A 110 -6.23 -5.88 8.85
C PHE A 110 -5.30 -7.07 8.91
N ILE A 111 -5.57 -8.06 8.04
CA ILE A 111 -4.69 -9.18 7.76
C ILE A 111 -4.49 -9.34 6.26
N GLY A 112 -3.24 -9.24 5.80
CA GLY A 112 -2.83 -9.44 4.41
C GLY A 112 -2.24 -10.83 4.18
N GLY A 113 -2.10 -11.19 2.90
CA GLY A 113 -1.51 -12.48 2.50
C GLY A 113 -2.49 -13.43 1.82
N TYR A 114 -3.77 -13.06 1.66
CA TYR A 114 -4.66 -13.77 0.74
C TYR A 114 -4.24 -13.45 -0.71
N SER A 115 -3.06 -13.93 -1.09
CA SER A 115 -2.27 -13.41 -2.20
C SER A 115 -1.72 -14.52 -3.09
N ALA A 116 -1.39 -14.16 -4.36
CA ALA A 116 -0.76 -15.02 -5.34
C ALA A 116 0.38 -14.29 -6.07
N LEU A 117 1.46 -15.01 -6.42
CA LEU A 117 2.64 -14.49 -7.10
C LEU A 117 2.74 -15.09 -8.50
N VAL A 118 2.06 -14.52 -9.49
CA VAL A 118 1.86 -15.10 -10.83
C VAL A 118 2.69 -14.44 -11.94
N HIS A 119 3.69 -13.66 -11.57
CA HIS A 119 4.59 -13.01 -12.54
C HIS A 119 5.37 -13.99 -13.44
N LYS A 120 5.55 -15.25 -13.01
CA LYS A 120 6.20 -16.30 -13.82
C LYS A 120 5.21 -17.24 -14.51
N GLY A 121 3.95 -17.19 -14.16
CA GLY A 121 2.88 -18.09 -14.62
C GLY A 121 1.98 -18.48 -13.45
N PHE A 122 0.99 -19.33 -13.72
CA PHE A 122 0.07 -19.81 -12.71
C PHE A 122 0.39 -21.24 -12.30
N SER A 123 0.32 -21.52 -11.01
CA SER A 123 0.07 -22.85 -10.48
C SER A 123 -1.45 -23.10 -10.37
N ALA A 124 -1.85 -24.33 -10.06
CA ALA A 124 -3.26 -24.65 -9.80
C ALA A 124 -3.80 -23.85 -8.59
N GLY A 125 -3.03 -23.79 -7.50
CA GLY A 125 -3.39 -23.03 -6.30
C GLY A 125 -3.52 -21.53 -6.54
N ASP A 126 -2.69 -20.96 -7.43
CA ASP A 126 -2.80 -19.54 -7.80
C ASP A 126 -4.14 -19.25 -8.49
N LEU A 127 -4.53 -20.10 -9.46
CA LEU A 127 -5.79 -19.92 -10.20
C LEU A 127 -7.01 -20.09 -9.29
N GLU A 128 -7.01 -21.11 -8.43
CA GLU A 128 -8.09 -21.36 -7.48
C GLU A 128 -8.23 -20.17 -6.52
N LEU A 129 -7.13 -19.68 -5.93
CA LEU A 129 -7.15 -18.54 -5.04
C LEU A 129 -7.63 -17.27 -5.75
N ILE A 130 -7.07 -16.92 -6.91
CA ILE A 130 -7.45 -15.69 -7.64
C ILE A 130 -8.93 -15.72 -8.00
N ASN A 131 -9.44 -16.88 -8.43
CA ASN A 131 -10.86 -17.01 -8.75
C ASN A 131 -11.78 -16.84 -7.53
N SER A 132 -11.31 -17.18 -6.34
CA SER A 132 -12.06 -17.05 -5.09
C SER A 132 -12.00 -15.66 -4.45
N ILE A 133 -11.14 -14.75 -4.92
CA ILE A 133 -10.95 -13.40 -4.33
C ILE A 133 -12.28 -12.64 -4.15
N PRO A 134 -13.17 -12.55 -5.16
CA PRO A 134 -14.41 -11.80 -4.98
C PRO A 134 -15.27 -12.34 -3.83
N GLN A 135 -15.42 -13.65 -3.75
CA GLN A 135 -16.17 -14.30 -2.68
C GLN A 135 -15.46 -14.12 -1.33
N ALA A 136 -14.16 -14.38 -1.26
CA ALA A 136 -13.38 -14.24 -0.04
C ALA A 136 -13.49 -12.84 0.57
N LEU A 137 -13.31 -11.78 -0.25
CA LEU A 137 -13.39 -10.40 0.21
C LEU A 137 -14.82 -9.92 0.49
N SER A 138 -15.82 -10.59 -0.05
CA SER A 138 -17.24 -10.33 0.29
C SER A 138 -17.66 -10.99 1.59
N GLU A 139 -17.09 -12.15 1.95
CA GLU A 139 -17.45 -12.94 3.13
C GLU A 139 -16.56 -12.68 4.35
N THR A 140 -15.55 -11.77 4.22
CA THR A 140 -14.62 -11.41 5.30
C THR A 140 -14.54 -9.89 5.49
N GLU A 141 -14.23 -9.47 6.71
CA GLU A 141 -14.14 -8.04 7.07
C GLU A 141 -12.71 -7.52 6.99
N LEU A 142 -11.75 -8.21 7.59
CA LEU A 142 -10.39 -7.73 7.83
C LEU A 142 -9.36 -8.26 6.83
N VAL A 143 -9.73 -9.25 6.01
CA VAL A 143 -8.81 -9.85 5.03
C VAL A 143 -8.59 -8.92 3.85
N CYS A 144 -7.30 -8.74 3.51
CA CYS A 144 -6.86 -8.03 2.32
C CYS A 144 -6.12 -8.98 1.37
N SER A 145 -6.25 -8.70 0.06
CA SER A 145 -5.70 -9.55 -1.00
C SER A 145 -4.77 -8.77 -1.92
N SER A 146 -3.81 -9.48 -2.50
CA SER A 146 -2.99 -8.94 -3.58
C SER A 146 -2.54 -10.01 -4.57
N VAL A 147 -2.27 -9.58 -5.81
CA VAL A 147 -1.73 -10.46 -6.85
C VAL A 147 -0.57 -9.76 -7.54
N ASN A 148 0.62 -10.37 -7.52
CA ASN A 148 1.80 -9.86 -8.22
C ASN A 148 1.87 -10.45 -9.63
N ILE A 149 1.58 -9.62 -10.65
CA ILE A 149 1.43 -10.05 -12.05
C ILE A 149 2.66 -9.84 -12.91
N GLY A 150 3.65 -9.11 -12.42
CA GLY A 150 4.82 -8.73 -13.22
C GLY A 150 6.06 -8.48 -12.38
N SER A 151 7.19 -8.50 -13.02
CA SER A 151 8.46 -8.02 -12.45
C SER A 151 9.42 -7.57 -13.55
N THR A 152 10.39 -6.72 -13.19
CA THR A 152 11.46 -6.29 -14.10
C THR A 152 12.21 -7.47 -14.72
N LYS A 153 12.37 -8.58 -13.96
CA LYS A 153 13.11 -9.76 -14.43
C LYS A 153 12.25 -10.73 -15.24
N ALA A 154 10.96 -10.84 -14.96
CA ALA A 154 10.06 -11.80 -15.60
C ALA A 154 9.20 -11.20 -16.71
N GLY A 155 9.11 -9.87 -16.78
CA GLY A 155 8.13 -9.19 -17.63
C GLY A 155 6.73 -9.19 -17.00
N ILE A 156 5.71 -8.89 -17.79
CA ILE A 156 4.32 -8.80 -17.33
C ILE A 156 3.53 -10.00 -17.85
N ASN A 157 2.86 -10.71 -16.96
CA ASN A 157 1.94 -11.79 -17.31
C ASN A 157 0.58 -11.21 -17.72
N MET A 158 0.35 -11.07 -19.03
CA MET A 158 -0.86 -10.43 -19.58
C MET A 158 -2.12 -11.29 -19.40
N ASP A 159 -1.97 -12.62 -19.23
CA ASP A 159 -3.10 -13.48 -18.88
C ASP A 159 -3.55 -13.20 -17.43
N ALA A 160 -2.59 -12.97 -16.53
CA ALA A 160 -2.89 -12.52 -15.16
C ALA A 160 -3.49 -11.11 -15.13
N VAL A 161 -2.96 -10.18 -15.93
CA VAL A 161 -3.52 -8.82 -16.07
C VAL A 161 -4.98 -8.87 -16.49
N LYS A 162 -5.31 -9.66 -17.52
CA LYS A 162 -6.68 -9.84 -17.99
C LYS A 162 -7.58 -10.44 -16.87
N LEU A 163 -7.11 -11.47 -16.21
CA LEU A 163 -7.85 -12.10 -15.11
C LEU A 163 -8.08 -11.12 -13.97
N MET A 164 -7.07 -10.35 -13.58
CA MET A 164 -7.21 -9.38 -12.48
C MET A 164 -8.17 -8.25 -12.79
N GLY A 165 -8.22 -7.72 -14.03
CA GLY A 165 -9.24 -6.74 -14.40
C GLY A 165 -10.67 -7.26 -14.23
N GLN A 166 -10.89 -8.54 -14.53
CA GLN A 166 -12.18 -9.22 -14.27
C GLN A 166 -12.45 -9.32 -12.76
N LYS A 167 -11.44 -9.78 -11.98
CA LYS A 167 -11.61 -9.98 -10.53
C LYS A 167 -11.80 -8.67 -9.76
N VAL A 168 -11.12 -7.58 -10.14
CA VAL A 168 -11.37 -6.25 -9.56
C VAL A 168 -12.82 -5.82 -9.79
N ARG A 169 -13.32 -5.99 -11.02
CA ARG A 169 -14.70 -5.65 -11.35
C ARG A 169 -15.71 -6.53 -10.58
N GLU A 170 -15.53 -7.86 -10.61
CA GLU A 170 -16.38 -8.81 -9.88
C GLU A 170 -16.41 -8.51 -8.38
N THR A 171 -15.25 -8.15 -7.79
CA THR A 171 -15.15 -7.81 -6.38
C THR A 171 -15.89 -6.52 -6.05
N ALA A 172 -15.83 -5.52 -6.92
CA ALA A 172 -16.62 -4.30 -6.76
C ALA A 172 -18.13 -4.59 -6.86
N GLU A 173 -18.55 -5.40 -7.85
CA GLU A 173 -19.94 -5.76 -8.07
C GLU A 173 -20.54 -6.52 -6.87
N ILE A 174 -19.85 -7.53 -6.34
CA ILE A 174 -20.34 -8.35 -5.22
C ILE A 174 -20.40 -7.57 -3.89
N THR A 175 -19.67 -6.47 -3.78
CA THR A 175 -19.63 -5.59 -2.58
C THR A 175 -20.23 -4.21 -2.84
N ALA A 176 -21.04 -4.06 -3.88
CA ALA A 176 -21.64 -2.77 -4.26
C ALA A 176 -22.55 -2.18 -3.17
N ASP A 177 -23.24 -3.04 -2.42
CA ASP A 177 -24.07 -2.69 -1.26
C ASP A 177 -23.26 -2.12 -0.07
N ARG A 178 -21.95 -2.35 -0.05
CA ARG A 178 -20.99 -1.88 0.95
C ARG A 178 -19.94 -0.94 0.33
N GLN A 179 -20.35 -0.03 -0.52
CA GLN A 179 -19.48 0.99 -1.15
C GLN A 179 -18.31 0.38 -1.95
N CYS A 180 -18.50 -0.79 -2.57
CA CYS A 180 -17.46 -1.50 -3.32
C CYS A 180 -16.18 -1.77 -2.51
N ILE A 181 -16.28 -1.90 -1.19
CA ILE A 181 -15.15 -2.00 -0.26
C ILE A 181 -14.23 -3.18 -0.54
N GLY A 182 -14.73 -4.25 -1.15
CA GLY A 182 -13.90 -5.38 -1.56
C GLY A 182 -12.80 -4.97 -2.53
N ALA A 183 -13.09 -4.09 -3.49
CA ALA A 183 -12.08 -3.58 -4.43
C ALA A 183 -11.02 -2.70 -3.72
N ALA A 184 -11.38 -1.98 -2.67
CA ALA A 184 -10.43 -1.23 -1.85
C ALA A 184 -9.47 -2.13 -1.03
N LYS A 185 -9.84 -3.41 -0.82
CA LYS A 185 -9.02 -4.42 -0.15
C LYS A 185 -8.21 -5.31 -1.12
N LEU A 186 -8.25 -5.04 -2.42
CA LEU A 186 -7.57 -5.80 -3.47
C LEU A 186 -6.54 -4.94 -4.19
N VAL A 187 -5.30 -5.41 -4.22
CA VAL A 187 -4.18 -4.71 -4.88
C VAL A 187 -3.54 -5.59 -5.94
N VAL A 188 -3.25 -5.02 -7.11
CA VAL A 188 -2.48 -5.71 -8.16
C VAL A 188 -1.09 -5.09 -8.23
N PHE A 189 -0.06 -5.92 -8.05
CA PHE A 189 1.33 -5.48 -8.01
C PHE A 189 2.14 -5.86 -9.25
N CYS A 190 3.13 -5.02 -9.56
CA CYS A 190 4.33 -5.38 -10.28
C CYS A 190 5.55 -5.09 -9.41
N ASN A 191 6.53 -5.99 -9.36
CA ASN A 191 7.69 -5.92 -8.45
C ASN A 191 7.28 -5.78 -6.98
N ALA A 192 6.31 -6.58 -6.51
CA ALA A 192 5.91 -6.56 -5.11
C ALA A 192 7.10 -6.80 -4.18
N VAL A 193 7.21 -6.03 -3.10
CA VAL A 193 8.19 -6.24 -2.02
C VAL A 193 7.64 -7.25 -1.00
N GLU A 194 8.55 -7.97 -0.38
CA GLU A 194 8.24 -9.07 0.53
C GLU A 194 8.09 -8.64 2.00
N ASP A 195 8.55 -7.43 2.33
CA ASP A 195 8.67 -6.85 3.66
C ASP A 195 7.71 -5.67 3.91
N ASN A 196 6.68 -5.49 3.10
CA ASN A 196 5.81 -4.32 3.14
C ASN A 196 4.86 -4.33 4.37
N PRO A 197 5.00 -3.40 5.34
CA PRO A 197 4.09 -3.32 6.48
C PRO A 197 2.85 -2.44 6.23
N PHE A 198 2.82 -1.71 5.12
CA PHE A 198 1.99 -0.52 4.97
C PHE A 198 0.74 -0.74 4.12
N MET A 199 0.89 -1.46 3.01
CA MET A 199 -0.16 -1.57 2.00
C MET A 199 -1.23 -2.59 2.42
N ALA A 200 -2.50 -2.29 2.18
CA ALA A 200 -3.53 -3.32 2.21
C ALA A 200 -3.18 -4.42 1.20
N GLY A 201 -3.31 -5.69 1.60
CA GLY A 201 -2.88 -6.81 0.77
C GLY A 201 -1.38 -7.10 0.76
N ALA A 202 -0.60 -6.45 1.63
CA ALA A 202 0.78 -6.86 1.89
C ALA A 202 0.84 -8.35 2.25
N PHE A 203 1.96 -8.99 1.96
CA PHE A 203 2.20 -10.38 2.32
C PHE A 203 3.60 -10.54 2.92
N HIS A 204 3.80 -11.62 3.66
CA HIS A 204 5.08 -11.99 4.22
C HIS A 204 5.83 -12.89 3.23
N GLY A 205 6.96 -12.42 2.73
CA GLY A 205 7.73 -13.12 1.70
C GLY A 205 8.42 -14.38 2.22
N VAL A 206 8.73 -15.28 1.32
CA VAL A 206 9.44 -16.53 1.65
C VAL A 206 10.91 -16.32 2.00
N GLY A 207 11.47 -15.16 1.64
CA GLY A 207 12.84 -14.75 1.98
C GLY A 207 12.98 -14.16 3.38
N GLU A 208 11.88 -13.84 4.03
CA GLU A 208 11.85 -13.24 5.36
C GLU A 208 11.99 -14.31 6.48
N ALA A 209 12.28 -13.85 7.72
CA ALA A 209 12.34 -14.73 8.88
C ALA A 209 10.96 -15.35 9.21
N ASP A 210 10.91 -16.37 10.09
CA ASP A 210 9.64 -17.04 10.44
C ASP A 210 8.56 -16.07 10.94
N HIS A 211 8.96 -15.11 11.77
CA HIS A 211 8.13 -13.97 12.14
C HIS A 211 8.97 -12.71 12.38
N VAL A 212 8.46 -11.57 11.96
CA VAL A 212 9.12 -10.26 12.09
C VAL A 212 8.12 -9.19 12.43
N LEU A 213 8.55 -8.14 13.14
CA LEU A 213 7.77 -6.93 13.34
C LEU A 213 8.35 -5.79 12.51
N SER A 214 7.55 -5.22 11.63
CA SER A 214 7.89 -4.03 10.84
C SER A 214 6.95 -2.88 11.19
N VAL A 215 7.43 -1.65 11.02
CA VAL A 215 6.64 -0.45 11.30
C VAL A 215 6.56 0.46 10.07
N GLY A 216 5.40 1.02 9.85
CA GLY A 216 5.20 2.09 8.89
C GLY A 216 5.01 3.42 9.60
N VAL A 217 5.85 4.40 9.28
CA VAL A 217 5.81 5.74 9.86
C VAL A 217 5.34 6.71 8.81
N SER A 218 4.46 7.64 9.21
CA SER A 218 3.97 8.68 8.33
C SER A 218 4.10 10.07 8.97
N GLY A 219 4.05 11.09 8.16
CA GLY A 219 4.12 12.47 8.63
C GLY A 219 4.11 13.49 7.50
N PRO A 220 3.15 13.42 6.54
CA PRO A 220 2.99 14.48 5.54
C PRO A 220 2.80 15.85 6.17
N GLY A 221 2.00 15.94 7.25
CA GLY A 221 1.80 17.17 8.01
C GLY A 221 3.08 17.75 8.59
N VAL A 222 3.99 16.91 9.09
CA VAL A 222 5.30 17.37 9.59
C VAL A 222 6.13 17.99 8.47
N VAL A 223 6.23 17.30 7.32
CA VAL A 223 7.00 17.80 6.17
C VAL A 223 6.38 19.10 5.66
N ARG A 224 5.07 19.15 5.48
CA ARG A 224 4.35 20.35 5.06
C ARG A 224 4.63 21.55 5.96
N ASN A 225 4.46 21.39 7.28
CA ASN A 225 4.67 22.48 8.24
C ASN A 225 6.09 23.02 8.23
N VAL A 226 7.08 22.14 8.10
CA VAL A 226 8.48 22.55 8.00
C VAL A 226 8.72 23.37 6.73
N LEU A 227 8.12 22.97 5.60
CA LEU A 227 8.25 23.72 4.34
C LEU A 227 7.52 25.06 4.39
N ALA A 228 6.33 25.13 4.97
CA ALA A 228 5.57 26.36 5.15
C ALA A 228 6.33 27.40 6.01
N GLY A 229 7.25 26.96 6.86
CA GLY A 229 8.12 27.83 7.65
C GLY A 229 9.39 28.31 6.91
N MET A 230 9.65 27.83 5.69
CA MET A 230 10.81 28.25 4.91
C MET A 230 10.60 29.61 4.22
N PRO A 231 11.69 30.34 3.91
CA PRO A 231 11.60 31.54 3.08
C PRO A 231 10.96 31.23 1.71
N ALA A 232 10.09 32.11 1.23
CA ALA A 232 9.41 31.94 -0.05
C ALA A 232 10.35 31.89 -1.27
N ASP A 233 11.56 32.41 -1.13
CA ASP A 233 12.62 32.42 -2.13
C ASP A 233 13.67 31.31 -1.92
N ALA A 234 13.41 30.38 -1.01
CA ALA A 234 14.28 29.23 -0.77
C ALA A 234 14.46 28.41 -2.05
N ARG A 235 15.70 28.02 -2.32
CA ARG A 235 16.04 27.25 -3.52
C ARG A 235 15.59 25.78 -3.35
N LEU A 236 15.29 25.10 -4.46
CA LEU A 236 14.84 23.70 -4.43
C LEU A 236 15.86 22.75 -3.79
N ASP A 237 17.15 23.02 -3.89
CA ASP A 237 18.18 22.27 -3.18
C ASP A 237 18.10 22.44 -1.65
N GLU A 238 17.77 23.63 -1.16
CA GLU A 238 17.54 23.90 0.26
C GLU A 238 16.25 23.23 0.75
N VAL A 239 15.18 23.30 -0.04
CA VAL A 239 13.91 22.58 0.21
C VAL A 239 14.15 21.07 0.31
N SER A 240 14.89 20.49 -0.62
CA SER A 240 15.23 19.06 -0.63
C SER A 240 16.03 18.65 0.63
N GLU A 241 17.02 19.48 1.05
CA GLU A 241 17.79 19.23 2.27
C GLU A 241 16.93 19.31 3.53
N MET A 242 15.94 20.21 3.56
CA MET A 242 15.01 20.32 4.68
C MET A 242 14.11 19.09 4.77
N ILE A 243 13.53 18.63 3.64
CA ILE A 243 12.75 17.39 3.57
C ILE A 243 13.57 16.21 4.06
N LYS A 244 14.82 16.06 3.60
CA LYS A 244 15.72 14.98 3.99
C LYS A 244 15.97 14.97 5.50
N LYS A 245 16.24 16.12 6.11
CA LYS A 245 16.44 16.25 7.56
C LYS A 245 15.19 15.88 8.36
N THR A 246 14.02 16.30 7.87
CA THR A 246 12.73 15.98 8.49
C THR A 246 12.45 14.46 8.40
N ALA A 247 12.64 13.87 7.23
CA ALA A 247 12.50 12.44 7.01
C ALA A 247 13.44 11.59 7.91
N PHE A 248 14.68 12.07 8.11
CA PHE A 248 15.61 11.45 9.06
C PHE A 248 15.01 11.39 10.47
N LYS A 249 14.46 12.51 10.98
CA LYS A 249 13.88 12.57 12.33
C LYS A 249 12.66 11.64 12.46
N ILE A 250 11.75 11.68 11.49
CA ILE A 250 10.57 10.81 11.46
C ILE A 250 10.98 9.32 11.50
N THR A 251 11.95 8.93 10.68
CA THR A 251 12.45 7.54 10.64
C THR A 251 13.04 7.10 11.98
N ARG A 252 13.75 7.98 12.69
CA ARG A 252 14.31 7.68 14.03
C ARG A 252 13.22 7.36 15.05
N VAL A 253 12.07 8.03 14.96
CA VAL A 253 10.91 7.72 15.81
C VAL A 253 10.38 6.31 15.50
N GLY A 254 10.23 5.97 14.23
CA GLY A 254 9.81 4.63 13.82
C GLY A 254 10.77 3.53 14.25
N GLN A 255 12.08 3.77 14.12
CA GLN A 255 13.12 2.84 14.61
C GLN A 255 13.01 2.58 16.11
N LEU A 256 12.79 3.63 16.92
CA LEU A 256 12.62 3.51 18.35
C LEU A 256 11.41 2.63 18.70
N VAL A 257 10.24 2.98 18.16
CA VAL A 257 8.99 2.28 18.43
C VAL A 257 9.06 0.82 17.95
N GLY A 258 9.55 0.59 16.72
CA GLY A 258 9.62 -0.75 16.15
C GLY A 258 10.59 -1.68 16.89
N SER A 259 11.75 -1.17 17.29
CA SER A 259 12.73 -1.96 18.04
C SER A 259 12.22 -2.34 19.44
N GLU A 260 11.51 -1.44 20.12
CA GLU A 260 10.92 -1.73 21.43
C GLU A 260 9.76 -2.71 21.30
N ALA A 261 8.88 -2.52 20.34
CA ALA A 261 7.76 -3.43 20.10
C ALA A 261 8.25 -4.86 19.79
N ALA A 262 9.27 -4.99 18.94
CA ALA A 262 9.85 -6.27 18.61
C ALA A 262 10.45 -6.96 19.84
N ALA A 263 11.16 -6.21 20.69
CA ALA A 263 11.72 -6.74 21.94
C ALA A 263 10.63 -7.20 22.94
N MET A 264 9.53 -6.44 23.06
CA MET A 264 8.41 -6.81 23.93
C MET A 264 7.64 -8.04 23.42
N LEU A 265 7.61 -8.26 22.13
CA LEU A 265 6.94 -9.40 21.47
C LEU A 265 7.86 -10.62 21.27
N ASP A 266 9.11 -10.55 21.73
CA ASP A 266 10.13 -11.60 21.52
C ASP A 266 10.23 -12.01 20.06
N THR A 267 10.27 -11.00 19.17
CA THR A 267 10.37 -11.20 17.71
C THR A 267 11.51 -10.39 17.11
N GLN A 268 11.91 -10.74 15.89
CA GLN A 268 12.91 -9.97 15.16
C GLN A 268 12.31 -8.64 14.72
N PHE A 269 13.06 -7.53 14.89
CA PHE A 269 12.74 -6.28 14.24
C PHE A 269 13.08 -6.38 12.75
N GLY A 270 12.09 -6.14 11.88
CA GLY A 270 12.22 -6.14 10.43
C GLY A 270 12.67 -4.77 9.92
N ILE A 271 11.74 -3.99 9.42
CA ILE A 271 12.06 -2.70 8.78
C ILE A 271 11.23 -1.54 9.34
N VAL A 272 11.75 -0.33 9.08
CA VAL A 272 10.97 0.91 9.09
C VAL A 272 10.63 1.26 7.65
N ASP A 273 9.35 1.33 7.34
CA ASP A 273 8.84 1.92 6.11
C ASP A 273 8.49 3.39 6.37
N LEU A 274 9.28 4.31 5.83
CA LEU A 274 8.94 5.72 5.85
C LEU A 274 8.17 6.07 4.58
N SER A 275 6.88 5.86 4.61
CA SER A 275 5.97 6.31 3.55
C SER A 275 5.19 7.52 4.01
N LEU A 276 5.37 8.66 3.33
CA LEU A 276 4.49 9.81 3.52
C LEU A 276 3.10 9.42 3.00
N ALA A 277 2.34 8.71 3.84
CA ALA A 277 1.00 8.23 3.54
C ALA A 277 0.00 9.18 4.18
N PRO A 278 -0.77 9.92 3.38
CA PRO A 278 -1.72 10.90 3.89
C PRO A 278 -2.92 10.23 4.57
N THR A 279 -3.72 11.05 5.23
CA THR A 279 -5.08 10.72 5.66
C THR A 279 -6.04 11.75 5.11
N PRO A 280 -7.37 11.48 5.12
CA PRO A 280 -8.38 12.48 4.74
C PRO A 280 -8.43 13.69 5.69
N ALA A 281 -7.68 13.68 6.78
CA ALA A 281 -7.61 14.78 7.74
C ALA A 281 -6.92 16.01 7.13
N ILE A 282 -7.52 17.18 7.36
CA ILE A 282 -6.96 18.45 6.92
C ILE A 282 -5.55 18.63 7.52
N GLY A 283 -4.58 18.93 6.66
CA GLY A 283 -3.18 19.15 7.06
C GLY A 283 -2.27 17.94 6.90
N ASP A 284 -2.80 16.75 6.62
CA ASP A 284 -2.04 15.52 6.42
C ASP A 284 -2.13 15.07 4.94
N SER A 285 -1.56 15.86 4.02
CA SER A 285 -1.68 15.70 2.58
C SER A 285 -0.32 15.78 1.89
N VAL A 286 -0.02 14.83 1.02
CA VAL A 286 1.14 14.85 0.12
C VAL A 286 0.94 15.87 -1.00
N ALA A 287 -0.30 16.04 -1.51
CA ALA A 287 -0.59 17.07 -2.49
C ALA A 287 -0.24 18.46 -1.95
N HIS A 288 -0.61 18.76 -0.71
CA HIS A 288 -0.27 20.04 -0.08
C HIS A 288 1.24 20.23 0.14
N ILE A 289 2.03 19.16 0.33
CA ILE A 289 3.50 19.27 0.32
C ILE A 289 3.99 19.75 -1.05
N LEU A 290 3.43 19.21 -2.13
CA LEU A 290 3.79 19.61 -3.50
C LEU A 290 3.39 21.07 -3.79
N GLU A 291 2.30 21.54 -3.22
CA GLU A 291 1.86 22.93 -3.29
C GLU A 291 2.79 23.85 -2.49
N GLU A 292 3.23 23.46 -1.28
CA GLU A 292 4.25 24.23 -0.52
C GLU A 292 5.62 24.28 -1.25
N ILE A 293 5.96 23.29 -2.08
CA ILE A 293 7.15 23.32 -2.95
C ILE A 293 7.02 24.40 -4.04
N GLY A 294 5.80 24.89 -4.32
CA GLY A 294 5.56 26.02 -5.21
C GLY A 294 4.59 25.74 -6.36
N LEU A 295 3.80 24.65 -6.28
CA LEU A 295 2.72 24.41 -7.24
C LEU A 295 1.45 25.12 -6.77
N GLU A 296 0.71 25.74 -7.70
CA GLU A 296 -0.59 26.33 -7.39
C GLU A 296 -1.61 25.23 -6.99
N GLN A 297 -1.57 24.08 -7.64
CA GLN A 297 -2.36 22.90 -7.32
C GLN A 297 -1.66 21.64 -7.79
N CYS A 298 -1.79 20.57 -7.00
CA CYS A 298 -1.33 19.24 -7.40
C CYS A 298 -1.99 18.81 -8.73
N GLY A 299 -1.23 18.17 -9.61
CA GLY A 299 -1.69 17.82 -10.96
C GLY A 299 -1.23 18.80 -12.04
N ALA A 300 -0.92 20.06 -11.72
CA ALA A 300 -0.37 21.04 -12.64
C ALA A 300 0.99 20.60 -13.24
N HIS A 301 1.44 21.26 -14.30
CA HIS A 301 2.79 21.03 -14.83
C HIS A 301 3.83 21.33 -13.74
N GLY A 302 4.84 20.47 -13.60
CA GLY A 302 5.82 20.53 -12.50
C GLY A 302 5.56 19.51 -11.39
N THR A 303 4.34 19.00 -11.21
CA THR A 303 3.99 18.04 -10.15
C THR A 303 4.89 16.81 -10.14
N THR A 304 5.12 16.19 -11.32
CA THR A 304 5.99 15.00 -11.41
C THR A 304 7.43 15.30 -11.01
N ALA A 305 7.95 16.48 -11.34
CA ALA A 305 9.30 16.90 -10.95
C ALA A 305 9.41 17.18 -9.43
N ALA A 306 8.41 17.87 -8.85
CA ALA A 306 8.35 18.12 -7.42
C ALA A 306 8.21 16.81 -6.63
N LEU A 307 7.37 15.88 -7.10
CA LEU A 307 7.21 14.56 -6.50
C LEU A 307 8.50 13.72 -6.58
N ALA A 308 9.22 13.78 -7.69
CA ALA A 308 10.52 13.09 -7.83
C ALA A 308 11.53 13.60 -6.78
N MET A 309 11.61 14.91 -6.58
CA MET A 309 12.46 15.52 -5.56
C MET A 309 12.02 15.13 -4.15
N LEU A 310 10.72 15.20 -3.85
CA LEU A 310 10.16 14.80 -2.57
C LEU A 310 10.48 13.33 -2.25
N ASN A 311 10.19 12.43 -3.19
CA ASN A 311 10.39 10.99 -3.00
C ASN A 311 11.88 10.64 -2.78
N ASP A 312 12.79 11.26 -3.52
CA ASP A 312 14.25 11.07 -3.37
C ASP A 312 14.76 11.59 -2.03
N ALA A 313 14.32 12.79 -1.61
CA ALA A 313 14.72 13.39 -0.35
C ALA A 313 14.24 12.57 0.86
N VAL A 314 13.01 12.07 0.81
CA VAL A 314 12.45 11.17 1.84
C VAL A 314 13.26 9.89 1.96
N LYS A 315 13.55 9.22 0.84
CA LYS A 315 14.37 7.99 0.82
C LYS A 315 15.77 8.22 1.38
N LYS A 316 16.43 9.30 0.98
CA LYS A 316 17.75 9.67 1.49
C LYS A 316 17.73 9.91 3.01
N GLY A 317 16.72 10.59 3.52
CA GLY A 317 16.56 10.82 4.96
C GLY A 317 16.36 9.51 5.72
N GLY A 318 15.52 8.61 5.22
CA GLY A 318 15.27 7.29 5.79
C GLY A 318 16.54 6.45 5.89
N VAL A 319 17.24 6.26 4.77
CA VAL A 319 18.48 5.44 4.71
C VAL A 319 19.58 5.98 5.63
N MET A 320 19.64 7.30 5.83
CA MET A 320 20.60 7.91 6.78
C MET A 320 20.22 7.69 8.24
N ALA A 321 18.93 7.45 8.53
CA ALA A 321 18.41 7.35 9.89
C ALA A 321 18.47 5.92 10.45
N SER A 322 18.34 4.90 9.60
CA SER A 322 18.25 3.50 9.99
C SER A 322 18.90 2.60 8.94
N SER A 323 19.54 1.52 9.40
CA SER A 323 20.01 0.42 8.54
C SER A 323 18.89 -0.54 8.16
N SER A 324 17.73 -0.41 8.78
CA SER A 324 16.57 -1.28 8.60
C SER A 324 15.44 -0.54 7.88
N VAL A 325 15.74 0.17 6.79
CA VAL A 325 14.74 0.81 5.93
C VAL A 325 14.37 -0.14 4.80
N GLY A 326 13.08 -0.31 4.57
CA GLY A 326 12.55 -1.22 3.55
C GLY A 326 11.12 -0.85 3.13
N GLY A 327 10.37 -1.85 2.67
CA GLY A 327 9.00 -1.69 2.25
C GLY A 327 8.84 -0.81 1.01
N LEU A 328 7.91 0.12 1.07
CA LEU A 328 7.57 1.06 -0.01
C LEU A 328 8.03 2.49 0.26
N SER A 329 8.98 2.68 1.18
CA SER A 329 9.46 3.99 1.64
C SER A 329 9.49 5.07 0.55
N GLY A 330 8.93 6.25 0.83
CA GLY A 330 8.88 7.40 -0.07
C GLY A 330 7.56 8.19 0.01
N ALA A 331 7.19 8.83 -1.08
CA ALA A 331 5.94 9.58 -1.16
C ALA A 331 4.81 8.72 -1.72
N PHE A 332 3.73 8.59 -0.96
CA PHE A 332 2.51 7.87 -1.29
C PHE A 332 1.47 8.83 -1.87
N ILE A 333 0.70 8.42 -2.87
CA ILE A 333 -0.26 9.30 -3.56
C ILE A 333 -1.65 8.65 -3.70
N PRO A 334 -2.27 8.15 -2.63
CA PRO A 334 -3.63 7.63 -2.68
C PRO A 334 -4.62 8.78 -2.87
N VAL A 335 -5.56 8.63 -3.82
CA VAL A 335 -6.46 9.75 -4.15
C VAL A 335 -7.51 9.96 -3.09
N SER A 336 -8.20 8.91 -2.61
CA SER A 336 -9.30 9.07 -1.64
C SER A 336 -8.84 9.31 -0.20
N GLU A 337 -7.57 9.08 0.09
CA GLU A 337 -6.98 9.22 1.42
C GLU A 337 -6.23 10.57 1.60
N ASP A 338 -6.27 11.48 0.59
CA ASP A 338 -5.52 12.74 0.58
C ASP A 338 -6.43 13.90 0.17
N ASP A 339 -6.71 14.81 1.10
CA ASP A 339 -7.60 15.97 0.88
C ASP A 339 -7.19 16.84 -0.31
N GLY A 340 -5.89 17.05 -0.50
CA GLY A 340 -5.36 17.81 -1.63
C GLY A 340 -5.50 17.04 -2.96
N MET A 341 -5.30 15.72 -2.98
CA MET A 341 -5.53 14.88 -4.18
C MET A 341 -7.01 14.85 -4.54
N ILE A 342 -7.90 14.71 -3.57
CA ILE A 342 -9.35 14.78 -3.75
C ILE A 342 -9.73 16.13 -4.39
N SER A 343 -9.22 17.23 -3.84
CA SER A 343 -9.47 18.60 -4.34
C SER A 343 -8.96 18.77 -5.78
N ALA A 344 -7.77 18.32 -6.09
CA ALA A 344 -7.17 18.37 -7.41
C ALA A 344 -7.94 17.52 -8.44
N ALA A 345 -8.42 16.34 -8.04
CA ALA A 345 -9.23 15.47 -8.89
C ALA A 345 -10.61 16.10 -9.19
N ARG A 346 -11.26 16.71 -8.18
CA ARG A 346 -12.52 17.46 -8.36
C ARG A 346 -12.35 18.65 -9.31
N ALA A 347 -11.25 19.39 -9.19
CA ALA A 347 -10.94 20.53 -10.05
C ALA A 347 -10.57 20.11 -11.48
N GLY A 348 -10.33 18.81 -11.73
CA GLY A 348 -9.87 18.30 -13.02
C GLY A 348 -8.40 18.59 -13.33
N THR A 349 -7.64 19.13 -12.38
CA THR A 349 -6.19 19.34 -12.51
C THR A 349 -5.44 18.03 -12.44
N LEU A 350 -5.93 17.08 -11.63
CA LEU A 350 -5.40 15.72 -11.51
C LEU A 350 -6.24 14.74 -12.33
N SER A 351 -5.68 14.20 -13.40
CA SER A 351 -6.29 13.15 -14.24
C SER A 351 -5.61 11.79 -14.01
N ILE A 352 -6.20 10.72 -14.50
CA ILE A 352 -5.58 9.37 -14.44
C ILE A 352 -4.23 9.37 -15.15
N GLU A 353 -4.13 9.95 -16.34
CA GLU A 353 -2.87 10.02 -17.10
C GLU A 353 -1.79 10.85 -16.35
N LYS A 354 -2.23 11.85 -15.58
CA LYS A 354 -1.31 12.60 -14.74
C LYS A 354 -0.84 11.77 -13.55
N LEU A 355 -1.73 11.01 -12.93
CA LEU A 355 -1.38 10.06 -11.88
C LEU A 355 -0.41 9.01 -12.40
N GLU A 356 -0.64 8.40 -13.56
CA GLU A 356 0.29 7.44 -14.19
C GLU A 356 1.68 8.06 -14.39
N ALA A 357 1.77 9.30 -14.86
CA ALA A 357 3.06 10.00 -14.97
C ALA A 357 3.72 10.22 -13.59
N MET A 358 2.94 10.49 -12.54
CA MET A 358 3.42 10.63 -11.17
C MET A 358 3.88 9.30 -10.58
N THR A 359 3.25 8.19 -10.93
CA THR A 359 3.62 6.85 -10.45
C THR A 359 4.98 6.39 -10.95
N ALA A 360 5.49 6.97 -12.02
CA ALA A 360 6.88 6.72 -12.44
C ALA A 360 7.93 7.17 -11.41
N VAL A 361 7.59 8.11 -10.53
CA VAL A 361 8.51 8.72 -9.55
C VAL A 361 8.02 8.65 -8.11
N CYS A 362 6.79 8.21 -7.83
CA CYS A 362 6.29 7.98 -6.47
C CYS A 362 6.83 6.65 -5.88
N SER A 363 6.44 6.32 -4.65
CA SER A 363 6.88 5.07 -4.01
C SER A 363 6.04 3.85 -4.36
N VAL A 364 4.77 4.01 -4.76
CA VAL A 364 3.85 2.89 -4.90
C VAL A 364 3.26 2.77 -6.31
N GLY A 365 2.26 3.56 -6.68
CA GLY A 365 1.51 3.40 -7.93
C GLY A 365 0.16 4.12 -7.85
N LEU A 366 -0.80 3.69 -8.66
CA LEU A 366 -2.19 4.14 -8.58
C LEU A 366 -2.84 3.55 -7.34
N ASP A 367 -3.25 4.39 -6.42
CA ASP A 367 -3.79 3.96 -5.15
C ASP A 367 -5.09 4.68 -4.80
N MET A 368 -6.08 3.90 -4.33
CA MET A 368 -7.41 4.37 -3.93
C MET A 368 -8.06 5.31 -4.97
N VAL A 369 -7.98 4.92 -6.23
CA VAL A 369 -8.54 5.68 -7.36
C VAL A 369 -9.93 5.18 -7.68
N VAL A 370 -10.93 6.04 -7.51
CA VAL A 370 -12.34 5.72 -7.82
C VAL A 370 -12.60 5.97 -9.29
N ILE A 371 -13.14 4.95 -9.98
CA ILE A 371 -13.44 4.98 -11.42
C ILE A 371 -14.92 4.69 -11.68
N PRO A 372 -15.49 5.05 -12.85
CA PRO A 372 -16.90 4.82 -13.16
C PRO A 372 -17.30 3.35 -13.00
N GLY A 373 -18.47 3.10 -12.42
CA GLY A 373 -18.96 1.75 -12.15
C GLY A 373 -19.27 0.91 -13.37
N ASP A 374 -19.44 1.52 -14.54
CA ASP A 374 -19.64 0.86 -15.82
C ASP A 374 -18.32 0.56 -16.59
N THR A 375 -17.16 0.85 -15.97
CA THR A 375 -15.83 0.57 -16.53
C THR A 375 -15.69 -0.92 -16.83
N THR A 376 -15.30 -1.25 -18.06
CA THR A 376 -15.16 -2.67 -18.46
C THR A 376 -13.91 -3.31 -17.86
N ALA A 377 -13.91 -4.63 -17.72
CA ALA A 377 -12.76 -5.37 -17.22
C ALA A 377 -11.50 -5.15 -18.09
N GLU A 378 -11.66 -4.96 -19.40
CA GLU A 378 -10.55 -4.69 -20.30
C GLU A 378 -9.90 -3.32 -20.04
N VAL A 379 -10.68 -2.30 -19.70
CA VAL A 379 -10.15 -0.98 -19.33
C VAL A 379 -9.39 -1.07 -18.01
N ILE A 380 -9.94 -1.75 -17.01
CA ILE A 380 -9.25 -2.01 -15.73
C ILE A 380 -7.94 -2.77 -15.96
N SER A 381 -7.98 -3.81 -16.82
CA SER A 381 -6.79 -4.56 -17.22
C SER A 381 -5.73 -3.68 -17.92
N ALA A 382 -6.15 -2.72 -18.73
CA ALA A 382 -5.22 -1.81 -19.40
C ALA A 382 -4.53 -0.87 -18.39
N ILE A 383 -5.27 -0.31 -17.44
CA ILE A 383 -4.69 0.49 -16.34
C ILE A 383 -3.66 -0.34 -15.56
N ILE A 384 -3.98 -1.61 -15.24
CA ILE A 384 -3.05 -2.52 -14.58
C ILE A 384 -1.79 -2.76 -15.45
N ALA A 385 -1.96 -2.92 -16.76
CA ALA A 385 -0.85 -3.14 -17.69
C ALA A 385 0.07 -1.92 -17.79
N ASP A 386 -0.48 -0.71 -17.83
CA ASP A 386 0.27 0.54 -17.92
C ASP A 386 1.10 0.77 -16.64
N GLU A 387 0.51 0.59 -15.47
CA GLU A 387 1.23 0.66 -14.20
C GLU A 387 2.30 -0.42 -14.06
N ALA A 388 2.00 -1.65 -14.49
CA ALA A 388 2.99 -2.72 -14.49
C ALA A 388 4.17 -2.41 -15.43
N ALA A 389 3.91 -1.77 -16.59
CA ALA A 389 4.96 -1.34 -17.51
C ALA A 389 5.86 -0.27 -16.90
N ILE A 390 5.26 0.73 -16.21
CA ILE A 390 6.00 1.75 -15.46
C ILE A 390 6.89 1.10 -14.40
N GLY A 391 6.36 0.19 -13.59
CA GLY A 391 7.10 -0.52 -12.57
C GLY A 391 8.22 -1.38 -13.14
N MET A 392 7.94 -2.14 -14.19
CA MET A 392 8.89 -3.03 -14.85
C MET A 392 10.08 -2.27 -15.43
N VAL A 393 9.83 -1.18 -16.17
CA VAL A 393 10.89 -0.40 -16.84
C VAL A 393 11.75 0.37 -15.84
N ASN A 394 11.13 0.93 -14.79
CA ASN A 394 11.83 1.71 -13.77
C ASN A 394 12.43 0.86 -12.63
N SER A 395 12.28 -0.47 -12.66
CA SER A 395 12.74 -1.37 -11.60
C SER A 395 12.24 -0.96 -10.21
N LYS A 396 10.97 -0.54 -10.14
CA LYS A 396 10.30 -0.14 -8.91
C LYS A 396 9.00 -0.93 -8.70
N THR A 397 8.54 -1.03 -7.48
CA THR A 397 7.19 -1.53 -7.19
C THR A 397 6.15 -0.56 -7.75
N THR A 398 5.17 -1.09 -8.46
CA THR A 398 3.92 -0.40 -8.73
C THR A 398 2.74 -1.24 -8.26
N ALA A 399 1.74 -0.57 -7.72
CA ALA A 399 0.49 -1.13 -7.26
C ALA A 399 -0.67 -0.49 -8.00
N VAL A 400 -1.73 -1.24 -8.21
CA VAL A 400 -3.00 -0.72 -8.72
C VAL A 400 -4.10 -1.11 -7.74
N ARG A 401 -4.70 -0.10 -7.10
CA ARG A 401 -5.90 -0.20 -6.27
C ARG A 401 -6.93 0.78 -6.84
N VAL A 402 -7.66 0.31 -7.85
CA VAL A 402 -8.75 1.06 -8.48
C VAL A 402 -10.09 0.48 -8.06
N ILE A 403 -11.06 1.35 -7.82
CA ILE A 403 -12.37 0.97 -7.28
C ILE A 403 -13.45 1.37 -8.30
N PRO A 404 -13.98 0.41 -9.07
CA PRO A 404 -15.18 0.64 -9.88
C PRO A 404 -16.36 0.96 -8.97
N ALA A 405 -16.85 2.20 -9.01
CA ALA A 405 -17.94 2.68 -8.16
C ALA A 405 -19.29 2.27 -8.76
N ILE A 406 -19.74 1.05 -8.51
CA ILE A 406 -20.92 0.47 -9.13
C ILE A 406 -22.14 1.35 -8.92
N GLY A 407 -22.77 1.75 -10.03
CA GLY A 407 -23.92 2.67 -10.05
C GLY A 407 -23.57 4.15 -10.13
N LEU A 408 -22.30 4.53 -9.95
CA LEU A 408 -21.83 5.92 -10.02
C LEU A 408 -21.10 6.23 -11.33
N LYS A 409 -21.14 7.52 -11.71
CA LYS A 409 -20.53 8.07 -12.92
C LYS A 409 -19.47 9.11 -12.57
N SER A 410 -18.65 9.47 -13.55
CA SER A 410 -17.66 10.54 -13.42
C SER A 410 -18.24 11.81 -12.82
N GLY A 411 -17.56 12.37 -11.82
CA GLY A 411 -17.95 13.57 -11.10
C GLY A 411 -18.81 13.31 -9.86
N GLU A 412 -19.36 12.10 -9.68
CA GLU A 412 -19.99 11.68 -8.43
C GLU A 412 -18.93 11.26 -7.39
N GLU A 413 -19.35 10.95 -6.18
CA GLU A 413 -18.40 10.61 -5.10
C GLU A 413 -18.74 9.27 -4.46
N LEU A 414 -17.71 8.50 -4.10
CA LEU A 414 -17.81 7.29 -3.30
C LEU A 414 -17.14 7.53 -1.94
N ASN A 415 -17.85 7.16 -0.86
CA ASN A 415 -17.37 7.37 0.50
C ASN A 415 -17.17 6.01 1.20
N PHE A 416 -15.92 5.68 1.53
CA PHE A 416 -15.56 4.46 2.25
C PHE A 416 -15.60 4.63 3.76
N GLY A 417 -15.48 5.88 4.23
CA GLY A 417 -15.35 6.21 5.65
C GLY A 417 -13.97 5.92 6.24
N GLY A 418 -13.77 6.37 7.47
CA GLY A 418 -12.53 6.13 8.23
C GLY A 418 -11.26 6.59 7.50
N LEU A 419 -10.20 5.80 7.59
CA LEU A 419 -8.91 6.10 6.96
C LEU A 419 -8.91 5.93 5.43
N LEU A 420 -9.83 5.16 4.86
CA LEU A 420 -9.96 5.00 3.42
C LEU A 420 -10.59 6.21 2.72
N GLY A 421 -11.19 7.09 3.51
CA GLY A 421 -11.70 8.39 3.10
C GLY A 421 -12.85 8.35 2.11
N TYR A 422 -12.78 9.23 1.13
CA TYR A 422 -13.77 9.36 0.05
C TYR A 422 -13.10 9.89 -1.20
N GLY A 423 -13.66 9.61 -2.38
CA GLY A 423 -13.05 10.07 -3.62
C GLY A 423 -14.04 10.40 -4.71
N PRO A 424 -13.72 11.41 -5.55
CA PRO A 424 -14.48 11.65 -6.77
C PRO A 424 -14.27 10.51 -7.75
N VAL A 425 -15.32 10.13 -8.46
CA VAL A 425 -15.25 9.21 -9.59
C VAL A 425 -14.53 9.90 -10.74
N MET A 426 -13.29 9.51 -10.99
CA MET A 426 -12.42 10.12 -12.00
C MET A 426 -12.81 9.69 -13.41
N SER A 427 -12.73 10.59 -14.36
CA SER A 427 -13.04 10.31 -15.76
C SER A 427 -12.00 9.41 -16.41
N LEU A 428 -12.45 8.47 -17.24
CA LEU A 428 -11.62 7.61 -18.08
C LEU A 428 -11.80 7.89 -19.56
N ARG A 429 -10.83 7.49 -20.38
CA ARG A 429 -10.94 7.52 -21.85
C ARG A 429 -11.93 6.48 -22.33
N SER A 430 -12.69 6.82 -23.37
CA SER A 430 -13.75 5.97 -23.93
C SER A 430 -13.25 4.90 -24.91
N GLN A 431 -11.98 4.98 -25.36
CA GLN A 431 -11.40 4.07 -26.32
C GLN A 431 -11.14 2.70 -25.72
N SER A 432 -11.59 1.64 -26.40
CA SER A 432 -11.49 0.27 -25.89
C SER A 432 -10.10 -0.34 -26.12
N PRO A 433 -9.42 -0.83 -25.07
CA PRO A 433 -8.17 -1.57 -25.16
C PRO A 433 -8.37 -3.08 -25.39
N ALA A 434 -9.60 -3.55 -25.56
CA ALA A 434 -9.96 -4.97 -25.54
C ALA A 434 -9.12 -5.84 -26.51
N LYS A 435 -8.78 -5.31 -27.70
CA LYS A 435 -7.95 -6.05 -28.65
C LYS A 435 -6.55 -6.34 -28.13
N MET A 436 -5.93 -5.39 -27.41
CA MET A 436 -4.62 -5.54 -26.81
C MET A 436 -4.70 -6.55 -25.65
N ILE A 437 -5.61 -6.34 -24.73
CA ILE A 437 -5.78 -7.19 -23.54
C ILE A 437 -6.09 -8.64 -23.90
N ASN A 438 -6.96 -8.83 -24.91
CA ASN A 438 -7.35 -10.18 -25.35
C ASN A 438 -6.26 -10.94 -26.12
N ARG A 439 -5.12 -10.33 -26.43
CA ARG A 439 -3.95 -11.06 -26.95
C ARG A 439 -3.32 -11.98 -25.92
N GLY A 440 -3.38 -11.61 -24.63
CA GLY A 440 -2.81 -12.41 -23.54
C GLY A 440 -1.28 -12.58 -23.65
N GLY A 441 -0.79 -13.66 -23.09
CA GLY A 441 0.62 -14.02 -23.13
C GLY A 441 1.49 -13.17 -22.22
N ARG A 442 2.61 -12.65 -22.71
CA ARG A 442 3.58 -11.92 -21.88
C ARG A 442 4.16 -10.71 -22.59
N ILE A 443 4.25 -9.58 -21.88
CA ILE A 443 5.16 -8.50 -22.26
C ILE A 443 6.55 -8.90 -21.75
N PRO A 444 7.57 -9.04 -22.63
CA PRO A 444 8.91 -9.48 -22.22
C PRO A 444 9.57 -8.50 -21.25
N ALA A 445 10.49 -9.02 -20.43
CA ALA A 445 11.34 -8.19 -19.59
C ALA A 445 12.17 -7.21 -20.43
N PRO A 446 12.33 -5.94 -20.00
CA PRO A 446 13.07 -4.94 -20.74
C PRO A 446 14.57 -5.24 -20.75
N LEU A 447 15.27 -4.81 -21.81
CA LEU A 447 16.74 -4.82 -21.82
C LEU A 447 17.23 -3.71 -20.87
N GLN A 448 17.89 -4.09 -19.80
CA GLN A 448 18.40 -3.13 -18.81
C GLN A 448 19.45 -2.17 -19.37
N SER A 449 20.16 -2.58 -20.44
CA SER A 449 21.14 -1.76 -21.13
C SER A 449 20.55 -0.62 -21.98
N LEU A 450 19.24 -0.63 -22.19
CA LEU A 450 18.52 0.42 -22.94
C LEU A 450 17.81 1.42 -22.01
N LYS A 451 18.31 1.59 -20.80
CA LYS A 451 17.87 2.70 -19.94
C LYS A 451 18.33 4.01 -20.57
N ASN A 452 17.41 4.75 -21.11
CA ASN A 452 17.64 6.12 -21.53
C ASN A 452 17.65 7.07 -20.33
#